data_5509a9603038c8833dd52d9684a6f8f1
#
_entry.id   5509a9603038c8833dd52d9684a6f8f1
#
_cell.length_a   1.000
_cell.length_b   1.000
_cell.length_c   1.000
_cell.angle_alpha   90.00
_cell.angle_beta   90.00
_cell.angle_gamma   90.00
#
_symmetry.space_group_name_H-M   'P 1'
#
loop_
_entity.id
_entity.type
_entity.pdbx_description
1 polymer ?
#
loop_
_entity_poly.entity_id
_entity_poly.type
_entity_poly.pdbx_seq_one_letter_code
_entity_poly.pdbx_strand_id
1 'polypeptide(L)'
;AGFDFGFLGNRLNGTIDIYLQNTKDLLLDRQLPIVSGFNQIKSNVGKTRNKGLELTLNSLNINNKNFTWSTDLMMYTNKEEIVELYNGKEDDPGSSWFIGEAINVFYDYKKIGIWQDTPEDRAEMEKFNQNGSNFAPGTIRLWDNGDYKITSEDRVIQGQQRPKVILSLNNTFRYRDFDF
;
A
#
# COMPACT_ATOMS: atom_id res chain seq x y z
N ALA A 1 17.91 -14.24 1.13
CA ALA A 1 18.64 -15.03 2.12
C ALA A 1 17.65 -15.59 3.11
N GLY A 2 17.74 -16.90 3.36
CA GLY A 2 16.85 -17.61 4.28
C GLY A 2 17.61 -18.21 5.47
N PHE A 3 16.91 -18.32 6.56
CA PHE A 3 17.41 -18.95 7.78
C PHE A 3 16.31 -19.83 8.40
N ASP A 4 16.61 -21.13 8.53
CA ASP A 4 15.73 -22.08 9.20
C ASP A 4 16.24 -22.33 10.62
N PHE A 5 15.32 -22.42 11.57
CA PHE A 5 15.66 -22.67 12.97
C PHE A 5 14.69 -23.65 13.63
N GLY A 6 15.20 -24.35 14.64
CA GLY A 6 14.39 -25.26 15.47
C GLY A 6 14.94 -25.31 16.89
N PHE A 7 14.06 -25.15 17.86
CA PHE A 7 14.35 -25.14 19.29
C PHE A 7 13.46 -26.11 20.06
N LEU A 8 13.87 -26.46 21.29
CA LEU A 8 13.10 -27.28 22.21
C LEU A 8 12.71 -28.65 21.63
N GLY A 9 13.63 -29.35 20.96
CA GLY A 9 13.32 -30.60 20.28
C GLY A 9 12.33 -30.43 19.12
N ASN A 10 12.46 -29.34 18.38
CA ASN A 10 11.62 -28.94 17.25
C ASN A 10 10.16 -28.57 17.62
N ARG A 11 9.90 -28.32 18.91
CA ARG A 11 8.59 -27.81 19.34
C ARG A 11 8.34 -26.36 18.92
N LEU A 12 9.41 -25.61 18.70
CA LEU A 12 9.38 -24.28 18.12
C LEU A 12 10.34 -24.30 16.93
N ASN A 13 9.80 -24.13 15.74
CA ASN A 13 10.58 -24.05 14.51
C ASN A 13 10.03 -22.99 13.57
N GLY A 14 10.82 -22.59 12.60
CA GLY A 14 10.38 -21.60 11.63
C GLY A 14 11.46 -21.25 10.64
N THR A 15 11.06 -20.38 9.71
CA THR A 15 11.94 -19.82 8.67
C THR A 15 11.84 -18.31 8.65
N ILE A 16 12.94 -17.65 8.36
CA ILE A 16 13.01 -16.22 8.11
C ILE A 16 13.68 -16.03 6.76
N ASP A 17 12.95 -15.44 5.81
CA ASP A 17 13.46 -15.10 4.50
C ASP A 17 13.48 -13.60 4.26
N ILE A 18 14.61 -13.09 3.79
CA ILE A 18 14.77 -11.71 3.36
C ILE A 18 15.11 -11.71 1.88
N TYR A 19 14.37 -10.95 1.09
CA TYR A 19 14.59 -10.86 -0.34
C TYR A 19 14.71 -9.43 -0.84
N LEU A 20 15.44 -9.30 -1.93
CA LEU A 20 15.59 -8.10 -2.74
C LEU A 20 15.51 -8.52 -4.21
N GLN A 21 14.51 -8.02 -4.91
CA GLN A 21 14.30 -8.30 -6.33
C GLN A 21 14.29 -6.98 -7.09
N ASN A 22 15.10 -6.90 -8.14
CA ASN A 22 15.07 -5.80 -9.09
C ASN A 22 14.50 -6.32 -10.41
N THR A 23 13.47 -5.66 -10.93
CA THR A 23 12.86 -5.97 -12.21
C THR A 23 13.16 -4.82 -13.17
N LYS A 24 13.57 -5.13 -14.38
CA LYS A 24 13.83 -4.19 -15.48
C LYS A 24 12.87 -4.49 -16.62
N ASP A 25 12.74 -3.52 -17.51
CA ASP A 25 11.99 -3.69 -18.75
C ASP A 25 10.52 -4.07 -18.57
N LEU A 26 9.88 -3.45 -17.56
CA LEU A 26 8.46 -3.61 -17.28
C LEU A 26 7.62 -3.00 -18.39
N LEU A 27 6.71 -3.80 -18.97
CA LEU A 27 5.71 -3.33 -19.92
C LEU A 27 4.45 -2.93 -19.16
N LEU A 28 4.15 -1.63 -19.13
CA LEU A 28 2.94 -1.07 -18.54
C LEU A 28 2.19 -0.20 -19.56
N ASP A 29 0.92 0.04 -19.29
CA ASP A 29 0.08 0.91 -20.11
C ASP A 29 0.31 2.38 -19.70
N ARG A 30 1.12 3.08 -20.48
CA ARG A 30 1.39 4.50 -20.30
C ARG A 30 0.26 5.33 -20.90
N GLN A 31 -0.27 6.27 -20.13
CA GLN A 31 -1.26 7.23 -20.61
C GLN A 31 -0.62 8.19 -21.62
N LEU A 32 -1.37 8.50 -22.68
CA LEU A 32 -0.95 9.47 -23.69
C LEU A 32 -1.86 10.69 -23.68
N PRO A 33 -1.35 11.86 -24.06
CA PRO A 33 -2.20 13.03 -24.30
C PRO A 33 -3.27 12.71 -25.35
N ILE A 34 -4.50 13.17 -25.12
CA ILE A 34 -5.67 12.92 -25.99
C ILE A 34 -5.40 13.36 -27.46
N VAL A 35 -4.59 14.37 -27.66
CA VAL A 35 -4.17 14.86 -28.98
C VAL A 35 -3.41 13.83 -29.83
N SER A 36 -2.89 12.76 -29.22
CA SER A 36 -2.19 11.68 -29.93
C SER A 36 -3.13 10.73 -30.68
N GLY A 37 -4.44 10.79 -30.42
CA GLY A 37 -5.44 9.87 -30.96
C GLY A 37 -5.48 8.51 -30.27
N PHE A 38 -4.65 8.28 -29.27
CA PHE A 38 -4.60 7.05 -28.46
C PHE A 38 -4.67 7.41 -26.98
N ASN A 39 -5.41 6.63 -26.20
CA ASN A 39 -5.52 6.87 -24.75
C ASN A 39 -4.29 6.33 -24.00
N GLN A 40 -3.72 5.23 -24.48
CA GLN A 40 -2.59 4.57 -23.83
C GLN A 40 -1.75 3.77 -24.83
N ILE A 41 -0.51 3.53 -24.49
CA ILE A 41 0.42 2.68 -25.22
C ILE A 41 1.17 1.77 -24.26
N LYS A 42 1.38 0.50 -24.64
CA LYS A 42 2.32 -0.36 -23.92
C LYS A 42 3.74 0.09 -24.20
N SER A 43 4.43 0.46 -23.16
CA SER A 43 5.83 0.85 -23.25
C SER A 43 6.65 0.21 -22.15
N ASN A 44 7.95 0.09 -22.41
CA ASN A 44 8.90 -0.25 -21.36
C ASN A 44 9.02 0.94 -20.42
N VAL A 45 8.52 0.80 -19.19
CA VAL A 45 8.38 1.93 -18.25
C VAL A 45 9.46 1.98 -17.19
N GLY A 46 10.52 1.15 -17.31
CA GLY A 46 11.67 1.33 -16.45
C GLY A 46 11.92 0.17 -15.48
N LYS A 47 12.28 0.50 -14.23
CA LYS A 47 12.79 -0.45 -13.25
C LYS A 47 12.01 -0.35 -11.95
N THR A 48 11.74 -1.49 -11.36
CA THR A 48 11.16 -1.57 -10.01
C THR A 48 12.05 -2.41 -9.10
N ARG A 49 11.87 -2.19 -7.82
CA ARG A 49 12.51 -2.94 -6.75
C ARG A 49 11.45 -3.42 -5.77
N ASN A 50 11.56 -4.69 -5.40
CA ASN A 50 10.79 -5.30 -4.33
C ASN A 50 11.75 -5.77 -3.25
N LYS A 51 11.46 -5.44 -2.01
CA LYS A 51 12.17 -5.95 -0.83
C LYS A 51 11.18 -6.35 0.23
N GLY A 52 11.45 -7.45 0.91
CA GLY A 52 10.53 -7.94 1.92
C GLY A 52 11.15 -8.92 2.87
N LEU A 53 10.35 -9.24 3.88
CA LEU A 53 10.61 -10.22 4.90
C LEU A 53 9.44 -11.19 4.93
N GLU A 54 9.76 -12.48 4.95
CA GLU A 54 8.83 -13.57 5.21
C GLU A 54 9.24 -14.28 6.49
N LEU A 55 8.30 -14.49 7.39
CA LEU A 55 8.48 -15.21 8.64
C LEU A 55 7.42 -16.29 8.71
N THR A 56 7.85 -17.51 8.90
CA THR A 56 7.00 -18.63 9.30
C THR A 56 7.45 -19.12 10.66
N LEU A 57 6.51 -19.28 11.59
CA LEU A 57 6.77 -19.80 12.93
C LEU A 57 5.73 -20.86 13.25
N ASN A 58 6.21 -22.06 13.59
CA ASN A 58 5.37 -23.17 14.03
C ASN A 58 5.70 -23.48 15.50
N SER A 59 4.68 -23.57 16.32
CA SER A 59 4.82 -23.86 17.75
C SER A 59 3.90 -24.99 18.18
N LEU A 60 4.48 -26.03 18.77
CA LEU A 60 3.74 -27.08 19.49
C LEU A 60 3.64 -26.68 20.96
N ASN A 61 2.56 -25.99 21.31
CA ASN A 61 2.38 -25.38 22.63
C ASN A 61 2.13 -26.46 23.71
N ILE A 62 1.18 -27.35 23.42
CA ILE A 62 0.83 -28.47 24.32
C ILE A 62 0.80 -29.75 23.50
N ASN A 63 1.39 -30.80 24.03
CA ASN A 63 1.34 -32.15 23.45
C ASN A 63 1.21 -33.19 24.57
N ASN A 64 -0.01 -33.55 24.86
CA ASN A 64 -0.38 -34.56 25.83
C ASN A 64 -1.08 -35.74 25.16
N LYS A 65 -1.24 -36.84 25.87
CA LYS A 65 -1.96 -38.05 25.37
C LYS A 65 -3.37 -37.73 24.85
N ASN A 66 -4.07 -36.77 25.44
CA ASN A 66 -5.46 -36.48 25.14
C ASN A 66 -5.66 -35.09 24.53
N PHE A 67 -4.64 -34.22 24.53
CA PHE A 67 -4.75 -32.83 24.04
C PHE A 67 -3.47 -32.35 23.38
N THR A 68 -3.63 -31.81 22.18
CA THR A 68 -2.57 -31.15 21.44
C THR A 68 -3.03 -29.76 21.06
N TRP A 69 -2.15 -28.79 21.23
CA TRP A 69 -2.34 -27.43 20.74
C TRP A 69 -1.11 -26.98 19.98
N SER A 70 -1.28 -26.62 18.72
CA SER A 70 -0.27 -26.00 17.90
C SER A 70 -0.70 -24.64 17.36
N THR A 71 0.27 -23.80 17.10
CA THR A 71 0.06 -22.47 16.54
C THR A 71 1.01 -22.29 15.37
N ASP A 72 0.47 -21.85 14.22
CA ASP A 72 1.24 -21.46 13.04
C ASP A 72 1.04 -19.96 12.81
N LEU A 73 2.16 -19.22 12.80
CA LEU A 73 2.21 -17.81 12.51
C LEU A 73 2.96 -17.61 11.18
N MET A 74 2.36 -16.89 10.26
CA MET A 74 2.98 -16.46 9.02
C MET A 74 2.89 -14.94 8.90
N MET A 75 4.00 -14.29 8.60
CA MET A 75 4.06 -12.87 8.34
C MET A 75 4.81 -12.63 7.04
N TYR A 76 4.23 -11.82 6.19
CA TYR A 76 4.82 -11.38 4.95
C TYR A 76 4.81 -9.87 4.89
N THR A 77 5.94 -9.27 4.57
CA THR A 77 6.04 -7.84 4.27
C THR A 77 6.63 -7.65 2.89
N ASN A 78 6.13 -6.66 2.15
CA ASN A 78 6.71 -6.27 0.88
C ASN A 78 6.68 -4.75 0.73
N LYS A 79 7.83 -4.18 0.37
CA LYS A 79 7.94 -2.82 -0.13
C LYS A 79 8.31 -2.86 -1.60
N GLU A 80 7.36 -2.50 -2.46
CA GLU A 80 7.56 -2.25 -3.88
C GLU A 80 7.90 -0.78 -4.09
N GLU A 81 8.85 -0.47 -4.97
CA GLU A 81 9.19 0.89 -5.33
C GLU A 81 9.58 0.99 -6.80
N ILE A 82 9.13 2.04 -7.47
CA ILE A 82 9.60 2.45 -8.79
C ILE A 82 10.99 3.08 -8.60
N VAL A 83 12.00 2.54 -9.27
CA VAL A 83 13.38 3.04 -9.19
C VAL A 83 13.70 4.00 -10.34
N GLU A 84 13.11 3.74 -11.51
CA GLU A 84 13.35 4.50 -12.73
C GLU A 84 12.16 4.28 -13.67
N LEU A 85 11.73 5.33 -14.35
CA LEU A 85 10.71 5.32 -15.38
C LEU A 85 11.35 5.54 -16.76
N TYR A 86 10.53 5.54 -17.82
CA TYR A 86 10.95 5.75 -19.21
C TYR A 86 11.66 7.10 -19.43
N ASN A 87 11.40 8.10 -18.59
CA ASN A 87 12.01 9.45 -18.59
C ASN A 87 13.13 9.60 -17.55
N GLY A 88 13.61 8.49 -16.98
CA GLY A 88 14.63 8.48 -15.94
C GLY A 88 14.05 8.46 -14.52
N LYS A 89 14.49 9.38 -13.68
CA LYS A 89 14.05 9.50 -12.27
C LYS A 89 13.08 10.67 -12.08
N GLU A 90 12.15 10.82 -12.99
CA GLU A 90 11.11 11.84 -12.92
C GLU A 90 9.75 11.15 -12.73
N ASP A 91 8.90 11.75 -11.90
CA ASP A 91 7.54 11.27 -11.67
C ASP A 91 6.67 11.43 -12.92
N ASP A 92 5.70 10.54 -13.09
CA ASP A 92 4.64 10.65 -14.09
C ASP A 92 3.27 10.68 -13.39
N PRO A 93 2.83 11.85 -12.92
CA PRO A 93 1.53 12.00 -12.25
C PRO A 93 0.35 11.64 -13.16
N GLY A 94 0.50 11.77 -14.49
CA GLY A 94 -0.51 11.39 -15.47
C GLY A 94 -0.85 9.91 -15.46
N SER A 95 0.16 9.07 -15.24
CA SER A 95 0.02 7.61 -15.07
C SER A 95 -0.05 7.19 -13.60
N SER A 96 -0.01 8.13 -12.66
CA SER A 96 0.07 7.89 -11.21
C SER A 96 1.31 7.09 -10.80
N TRP A 97 2.44 7.33 -11.46
CA TRP A 97 3.73 6.69 -11.17
C TRP A 97 4.71 7.68 -10.55
N PHE A 98 5.20 7.33 -9.37
CA PHE A 98 6.07 8.16 -8.57
C PHE A 98 7.33 7.39 -8.17
N ILE A 99 8.49 8.02 -8.32
CA ILE A 99 9.78 7.42 -7.96
C ILE A 99 9.82 7.19 -6.45
N GLY A 100 10.18 5.96 -6.05
CA GLY A 100 10.21 5.54 -4.65
C GLY A 100 8.91 5.01 -4.10
N GLU A 101 7.80 5.12 -4.86
CA GLU A 101 6.48 4.61 -4.51
C GLU A 101 6.14 3.32 -5.25
N ALA A 102 5.09 2.62 -4.82
CA ALA A 102 4.59 1.43 -5.48
C ALA A 102 3.97 1.78 -6.85
N ILE A 103 3.95 0.79 -7.78
CA ILE A 103 3.35 0.99 -9.12
C ILE A 103 1.87 1.38 -9.02
N ASN A 104 1.14 0.76 -8.09
CA ASN A 104 -0.29 1.00 -7.91
C ASN A 104 -0.52 1.75 -6.59
N VAL A 105 -0.50 3.07 -6.67
CA VAL A 105 -0.84 3.96 -5.57
C VAL A 105 -2.25 4.52 -5.73
N PHE A 106 -2.88 4.91 -4.62
CA PHE A 106 -4.08 5.72 -4.61
C PHE A 106 -3.66 7.19 -4.63
N TYR A 107 -3.63 7.80 -5.81
CA TYR A 107 -3.27 9.20 -6.03
C TYR A 107 -4.51 10.00 -6.39
N ASP A 108 -5.03 10.75 -5.43
CA ASP A 108 -6.27 11.51 -5.59
C ASP A 108 -6.38 12.61 -4.52
N TYR A 109 -7.46 13.41 -4.59
CA TYR A 109 -7.79 14.41 -3.60
C TYR A 109 -8.03 13.78 -2.23
N LYS A 110 -7.35 14.31 -1.22
CA LYS A 110 -7.45 13.79 0.15
C LYS A 110 -8.57 14.49 0.91
N LYS A 111 -9.57 13.73 1.33
CA LYS A 111 -10.57 14.22 2.27
C LYS A 111 -9.93 14.44 3.64
N ILE A 112 -10.06 15.66 4.20
CA ILE A 112 -9.60 16.00 5.55
C ILE A 112 -10.74 16.26 6.53
N GLY A 113 -11.99 16.31 6.05
CA GLY A 113 -13.15 16.51 6.90
C GLY A 113 -14.42 16.81 6.12
N ILE A 114 -15.34 17.43 6.81
CA ILE A 114 -16.57 18.01 6.28
C ILE A 114 -16.67 19.44 6.79
N TRP A 115 -16.94 20.38 5.91
CA TRP A 115 -17.14 21.77 6.26
C TRP A 115 -18.29 21.91 7.25
N GLN A 116 -18.01 22.59 8.38
CA GLN A 116 -19.01 22.84 9.41
C GLN A 116 -19.63 24.23 9.22
N ASP A 117 -20.77 24.45 9.86
CA ASP A 117 -21.44 25.75 9.87
C ASP A 117 -20.92 26.64 11.03
N THR A 118 -19.59 26.87 11.05
CA THR A 118 -18.93 27.75 11.99
C THR A 118 -18.44 29.02 11.31
N PRO A 119 -18.26 30.13 12.03
CA PRO A 119 -17.71 31.36 11.44
C PRO A 119 -16.34 31.14 10.78
N GLU A 120 -15.48 30.31 11.38
CA GLU A 120 -14.13 30.00 10.91
C GLU A 120 -14.16 29.23 9.58
N ASP A 121 -14.97 28.16 9.53
CA ASP A 121 -15.11 27.35 8.32
C ASP A 121 -15.80 28.14 7.19
N ARG A 122 -16.77 28.98 7.51
CA ARG A 122 -17.39 29.88 6.52
C ARG A 122 -16.40 30.88 5.94
N ALA A 123 -15.54 31.48 6.76
CA ALA A 123 -14.50 32.40 6.31
C ALA A 123 -13.44 31.70 5.42
N GLU A 124 -13.13 30.44 5.72
CA GLU A 124 -12.19 29.66 4.91
C GLU A 124 -12.85 29.19 3.60
N MET A 125 -14.09 28.69 3.63
CA MET A 125 -14.86 28.34 2.41
C MET A 125 -14.96 29.52 1.45
N GLU A 126 -15.15 30.74 1.96
CA GLU A 126 -15.24 31.95 1.13
C GLU A 126 -13.98 32.15 0.29
N LYS A 127 -12.77 31.89 0.83
CA LYS A 127 -11.52 31.99 0.07
C LYS A 127 -11.47 30.99 -1.09
N PHE A 128 -11.90 29.75 -0.85
CA PHE A 128 -12.00 28.76 -1.92
C PHE A 128 -13.05 29.13 -2.97
N ASN A 129 -14.19 29.64 -2.54
CA ASN A 129 -15.30 30.00 -3.43
C ASN A 129 -14.96 31.20 -4.31
N GLN A 130 -14.18 32.17 -3.81
CA GLN A 130 -13.63 33.27 -4.60
C GLN A 130 -12.66 32.78 -5.69
N ASN A 131 -12.06 31.62 -5.51
CA ASN A 131 -11.17 30.98 -6.47
C ASN A 131 -11.84 29.91 -7.35
N GLY A 132 -13.20 29.88 -7.40
CA GLY A 132 -13.95 29.06 -8.32
C GLY A 132 -14.49 27.74 -7.73
N SER A 133 -14.27 27.48 -6.46
CA SER A 133 -14.95 26.39 -5.75
C SER A 133 -16.39 26.75 -5.40
N ASN A 134 -17.19 25.79 -4.96
CA ASN A 134 -18.56 26.00 -4.50
C ASN A 134 -18.80 25.19 -3.21
N PHE A 135 -18.03 25.49 -2.17
CA PHE A 135 -18.16 24.85 -0.87
C PHE A 135 -19.29 25.46 -0.06
N ALA A 136 -19.97 24.61 0.69
CA ALA A 136 -21.03 24.96 1.64
C ALA A 136 -20.92 24.04 2.88
N PRO A 137 -21.49 24.43 4.01
CA PRO A 137 -21.56 23.55 5.19
C PRO A 137 -22.16 22.18 4.81
N GLY A 138 -21.52 21.09 5.27
CA GLY A 138 -21.88 19.72 4.92
C GLY A 138 -21.20 19.15 3.68
N THR A 139 -20.50 19.95 2.87
CA THR A 139 -19.68 19.43 1.75
C THR A 139 -18.33 18.91 2.25
N ILE A 140 -17.70 18.07 1.43
CA ILE A 140 -16.38 17.48 1.74
C ILE A 140 -15.33 18.59 1.75
N ARG A 141 -14.53 18.62 2.82
CA ARG A 141 -13.31 19.43 2.91
C ARG A 141 -12.14 18.62 2.38
N LEU A 142 -11.48 19.15 1.35
CA LEU A 142 -10.31 18.56 0.74
C LEU A 142 -9.03 19.20 1.28
N TRP A 143 -7.95 18.44 1.22
CA TRP A 143 -6.61 18.97 1.45
C TRP A 143 -6.23 19.90 0.29
N ASP A 144 -5.59 21.00 0.62
CA ASP A 144 -5.14 22.04 -0.29
C ASP A 144 -3.68 22.36 0.00
N ASN A 145 -2.90 22.67 -1.00
CA ASN A 145 -1.48 23.03 -0.89
C ASN A 145 -1.24 24.42 -0.26
N GLY A 146 -2.29 25.20 -0.02
CA GLY A 146 -2.29 26.50 0.62
C GLY A 146 -2.61 27.65 -0.32
N ASP A 147 -3.03 27.39 -1.56
CA ASP A 147 -3.37 28.42 -2.55
C ASP A 147 -4.88 28.69 -2.65
N TYR A 148 -5.70 27.98 -1.87
CA TYR A 148 -7.16 28.05 -1.86
C TYR A 148 -7.83 27.73 -3.19
N LYS A 149 -7.20 26.90 -4.02
CA LYS A 149 -7.76 26.38 -5.28
C LYS A 149 -7.68 24.88 -5.28
N ILE A 150 -8.75 24.21 -5.60
CA ILE A 150 -8.72 22.76 -5.77
C ILE A 150 -8.39 22.43 -7.22
N THR A 151 -7.17 21.99 -7.44
CA THR A 151 -6.59 21.63 -8.73
C THR A 151 -5.96 20.24 -8.71
N SER A 152 -5.40 19.79 -9.82
CA SER A 152 -4.64 18.54 -9.86
C SER A 152 -3.39 18.53 -8.97
N GLU A 153 -2.91 19.71 -8.55
CA GLU A 153 -1.74 19.87 -7.67
C GLU A 153 -2.06 19.52 -6.21
N ASP A 154 -3.36 19.45 -5.85
CA ASP A 154 -3.82 19.05 -4.52
C ASP A 154 -4.02 17.55 -4.37
N ARG A 155 -3.75 16.79 -5.42
CA ARG A 155 -3.74 15.33 -5.31
C ARG A 155 -2.51 14.88 -4.55
N VAL A 156 -2.72 13.89 -3.68
CA VAL A 156 -1.64 13.30 -2.87
C VAL A 156 -1.75 11.78 -2.88
N ILE A 157 -0.63 11.12 -2.68
CA ILE A 157 -0.61 9.67 -2.49
C ILE A 157 -1.21 9.35 -1.12
N GLN A 158 -2.34 8.66 -1.11
CA GLN A 158 -3.07 8.30 0.11
C GLN A 158 -2.74 6.90 0.59
N GLY A 159 -2.15 6.08 -0.27
CA GLY A 159 -1.80 4.72 0.03
C GLY A 159 -1.45 3.92 -1.22
N GLN A 160 -1.35 2.62 -1.05
CA GLN A 160 -1.06 1.68 -2.13
C GLN A 160 -2.06 0.54 -2.14
N GLN A 161 -2.27 -0.07 -3.32
CA GLN A 161 -3.24 -1.15 -3.51
C GLN A 161 -2.84 -2.43 -2.75
N ARG A 162 -1.55 -2.76 -2.72
CA ARG A 162 -1.07 -3.96 -2.04
C ARG A 162 -0.84 -3.70 -0.55
N PRO A 163 -1.30 -4.58 0.35
CA PRO A 163 -0.98 -4.48 1.76
C PRO A 163 0.54 -4.49 1.99
N LYS A 164 1.02 -3.64 2.90
CA LYS A 164 2.43 -3.61 3.30
C LYS A 164 2.80 -4.80 4.20
N VAL A 165 1.83 -5.32 4.92
CA VAL A 165 1.98 -6.46 5.84
C VAL A 165 0.78 -7.38 5.68
N ILE A 166 1.04 -8.67 5.59
CA ILE A 166 0.04 -9.72 5.66
C ILE A 166 0.43 -10.61 6.83
N LEU A 167 -0.54 -10.87 7.71
CA LEU A 167 -0.37 -11.70 8.89
C LEU A 167 -1.43 -12.80 8.89
N SER A 168 -1.01 -14.03 9.12
CA SER A 168 -1.88 -15.18 9.32
C SER A 168 -1.53 -15.86 10.62
N LEU A 169 -2.54 -16.15 11.44
CA LEU A 169 -2.41 -16.90 12.67
C LEU A 169 -3.41 -18.04 12.65
N ASN A 170 -2.91 -19.26 12.70
CA ASN A 170 -3.72 -20.47 12.78
C ASN A 170 -3.45 -21.18 14.11
N ASN A 171 -4.50 -21.53 14.83
CA ASN A 171 -4.43 -22.39 16.01
C ASN A 171 -5.16 -23.67 15.73
N THR A 172 -4.51 -24.79 15.98
CA THR A 172 -5.10 -26.12 15.86
C THR A 172 -5.16 -26.75 17.24
N PHE A 173 -6.37 -27.15 17.64
CA PHE A 173 -6.62 -27.87 18.88
C PHE A 173 -7.13 -29.26 18.57
N ARG A 174 -6.52 -30.23 19.16
CA ARG A 174 -6.99 -31.62 19.08
C ARG A 174 -7.24 -32.14 20.47
N TYR A 175 -8.44 -32.63 20.70
CA TYR A 175 -8.82 -33.29 21.95
C TYR A 175 -9.35 -34.67 21.62
N ARG A 176 -8.57 -35.73 21.95
CA ARG A 176 -8.83 -37.13 21.58
C ARG A 176 -9.05 -37.28 20.08
N ASP A 177 -10.31 -37.55 19.66
CA ASP A 177 -10.69 -37.78 18.26
C ASP A 177 -11.31 -36.54 17.60
N PHE A 178 -11.34 -35.39 18.29
CA PHE A 178 -11.89 -34.13 17.78
C PHE A 178 -10.76 -33.16 17.43
N ASP A 179 -10.85 -32.57 16.25
CA ASP A 179 -9.96 -31.49 15.76
C ASP A 179 -10.77 -30.19 15.63
N PHE A 180 -10.16 -29.06 16.01
CA PHE A 180 -10.74 -27.72 15.94
C PHE A 180 -9.74 -26.71 15.35
#